data_3d5870fe3ddd15909a121ed6dd2d8a15
#
_entry.id   3d5870fe3ddd15909a121ed6dd2d8a15
#
_cell.length_a   1.000
_cell.length_b   1.000
_cell.length_c   1.000
_cell.angle_alpha   90.00
_cell.angle_beta   90.00
_cell.angle_gamma   90.00
#
_symmetry.space_group_name_H-M   'P 1'
#
loop_
_entity.id
_entity.type
_entity.pdbx_description
1 polymer ?
#
loop_
_entity_poly.entity_id
_entity_poly.type
_entity_poly.pdbx_seq_one_letter_code
_entity_poly.pdbx_strand_id
1 'polypeptide(L)'
;MKQKICKANYRAKPFKGCSETKYIFRYGLCQKCFGTWLHSTEAGSEYLIKNTTPQAKKEVRIKEQKQTKEKKIELLSKDAYRKQYLQPVVNEIVRIIDKGEDCIANVDAFATDAGHFISSGSNRQTALNLHNIHLQSRNSNSFKGGEDLKYYKGLIRKYGQEYADFCETLRQSKARHAKIDYIEAFSKAKEFRLILKKKDYTYMTMDRISLRNEANNYIGLYEKEFSNFNKYIVH
;
A
#
# COMPACT_ATOMS: atom_id res chain seq x y z
N MET A 1 -7.33 36.72 29.68
CA MET A 1 -8.01 36.88 28.35
C MET A 1 -8.47 38.33 28.24
N LYS A 2 -8.33 39.00 27.06
CA LYS A 2 -8.82 40.36 26.86
C LYS A 2 -10.33 40.31 26.50
N GLN A 3 -11.13 41.22 27.06
CA GLN A 3 -12.52 41.39 26.69
C GLN A 3 -12.61 42.08 25.34
N LYS A 4 -13.59 41.68 24.54
CA LYS A 4 -13.90 42.24 23.20
C LYS A 4 -15.39 42.42 23.04
N ILE A 5 -15.81 43.23 22.07
CA ILE A 5 -17.23 43.39 21.73
C ILE A 5 -17.77 42.06 21.21
N CYS A 6 -18.87 41.60 21.79
CA CYS A 6 -19.57 40.37 21.35
C CYS A 6 -20.29 40.61 20.02
N LYS A 7 -19.64 40.28 18.92
CA LYS A 7 -20.15 40.44 17.55
C LYS A 7 -19.82 39.19 16.74
N ALA A 8 -20.83 38.57 16.16
CA ALA A 8 -20.65 37.37 15.33
C ALA A 8 -19.66 37.61 14.17
N ASN A 9 -18.78 36.72 13.96
CA ASN A 9 -17.94 36.68 12.76
C ASN A 9 -18.70 35.97 11.60
N TYR A 10 -18.07 35.82 10.43
CA TYR A 10 -18.65 35.24 9.23
C TYR A 10 -19.26 33.83 9.43
N ARG A 11 -18.77 33.06 10.42
CA ARG A 11 -19.23 31.67 10.70
C ARG A 11 -20.54 31.60 11.47
N ALA A 12 -20.90 32.66 12.16
CA ALA A 12 -22.14 32.72 12.93
C ALA A 12 -23.17 33.70 12.35
N LYS A 13 -22.92 34.27 11.17
CA LYS A 13 -23.91 35.12 10.46
C LYS A 13 -25.11 34.26 10.02
N PRO A 14 -26.34 34.79 10.02
CA PRO A 14 -26.71 36.22 10.23
C PRO A 14 -26.85 36.64 11.71
N PHE A 15 -26.53 35.79 12.68
CA PHE A 15 -26.61 36.11 14.10
C PHE A 15 -25.70 37.28 14.49
N LYS A 16 -26.21 38.27 15.24
CA LYS A 16 -25.48 39.53 15.49
C LYS A 16 -24.61 39.52 16.76
N GLY A 17 -25.02 38.83 17.79
CA GLY A 17 -24.44 38.89 19.16
C GLY A 17 -25.13 40.01 20.00
N CYS A 18 -24.70 40.17 21.24
CA CYS A 18 -25.28 41.19 22.17
C CYS A 18 -24.62 42.57 22.09
N SER A 19 -23.55 42.75 21.32
CA SER A 19 -22.76 43.98 21.18
C SER A 19 -22.11 44.51 22.48
N GLU A 20 -22.15 43.76 23.57
CA GLU A 20 -21.51 44.13 24.84
C GLU A 20 -20.05 43.71 24.86
N THR A 21 -19.21 44.42 25.61
CA THR A 21 -17.82 44.05 25.86
C THR A 21 -17.75 42.91 26.87
N LYS A 22 -17.42 41.71 26.37
CA LYS A 22 -17.36 40.46 27.17
C LYS A 22 -16.19 39.58 26.76
N TYR A 23 -15.95 38.54 27.55
CA TYR A 23 -15.05 37.48 27.13
C TYR A 23 -15.67 36.70 25.94
N ILE A 24 -14.93 36.66 24.86
CA ILE A 24 -15.40 35.97 23.66
C ILE A 24 -15.07 34.46 23.79
N PHE A 25 -16.11 33.66 23.62
CA PHE A 25 -16.02 32.21 23.67
C PHE A 25 -15.68 31.60 22.28
N ARG A 26 -16.57 31.80 21.29
CA ARG A 26 -16.37 31.24 19.95
C ARG A 26 -17.11 32.09 18.90
N TYR A 27 -16.57 32.13 17.67
CA TYR A 27 -17.12 32.83 16.53
C TYR A 27 -17.42 34.32 16.76
N GLY A 28 -16.66 34.95 17.61
CA GLY A 28 -16.86 36.35 17.98
C GLY A 28 -17.97 36.57 19.02
N LEU A 29 -18.61 35.51 19.51
CA LEU A 29 -19.71 35.54 20.46
C LEU A 29 -19.23 35.25 21.89
N CYS A 30 -19.87 35.90 22.87
CA CYS A 30 -19.75 35.50 24.29
C CYS A 30 -20.49 34.16 24.50
N GLN A 31 -20.23 33.50 25.62
CA GLN A 31 -20.79 32.19 25.93
C GLN A 31 -22.30 32.11 25.83
N LYS A 32 -23.01 33.13 26.36
CA LYS A 32 -24.48 33.23 26.28
C LYS A 32 -24.96 33.33 24.84
N CYS A 33 -24.39 34.24 24.05
CA CYS A 33 -24.79 34.44 22.65
C CYS A 33 -24.41 33.23 21.78
N PHE A 34 -23.33 32.56 22.08
CA PHE A 34 -22.98 31.33 21.41
C PHE A 34 -23.98 30.21 21.70
N GLY A 35 -24.42 30.05 22.96
CA GLY A 35 -25.50 29.13 23.32
C GLY A 35 -26.81 29.45 22.60
N THR A 36 -27.20 30.70 22.58
CA THR A 36 -28.41 31.14 21.83
C THR A 36 -28.27 30.80 20.34
N TRP A 37 -27.15 31.15 19.72
CA TRP A 37 -26.88 30.82 18.32
C TRP A 37 -26.99 29.33 18.02
N LEU A 38 -26.46 28.44 18.89
CA LEU A 38 -26.56 27.00 18.72
C LEU A 38 -28.00 26.48 18.61
N HIS A 39 -28.91 27.07 19.36
CA HIS A 39 -30.29 26.57 19.45
C HIS A 39 -31.30 27.39 18.63
N SER A 40 -30.95 28.62 18.20
CA SER A 40 -31.88 29.53 17.49
C SER A 40 -31.61 29.65 16.00
N THR A 41 -30.55 29.03 15.48
CA THR A 41 -30.19 29.12 14.07
C THR A 41 -29.94 27.75 13.49
N GLU A 42 -30.23 27.57 12.20
CA GLU A 42 -29.95 26.34 11.46
C GLU A 42 -28.46 25.99 11.50
N ALA A 43 -27.56 26.93 11.20
CA ALA A 43 -26.12 26.77 11.28
C ALA A 43 -25.62 26.41 12.68
N GLY A 44 -26.27 26.94 13.74
CA GLY A 44 -26.00 26.58 15.12
C GLY A 44 -26.41 25.14 15.46
N SER A 45 -27.60 24.75 15.02
CA SER A 45 -28.11 23.39 15.19
C SER A 45 -27.26 22.35 14.45
N GLU A 46 -26.88 22.63 13.20
CA GLU A 46 -25.93 21.77 12.45
C GLU A 46 -24.59 21.68 13.17
N TYR A 47 -24.08 22.80 13.67
CA TYR A 47 -22.85 22.79 14.45
C TYR A 47 -22.98 21.92 15.70
N LEU A 48 -24.11 22.01 16.41
CA LEU A 48 -24.38 21.21 17.61
C LEU A 48 -24.39 19.72 17.27
N ILE A 49 -25.15 19.31 16.26
CA ILE A 49 -25.22 17.91 15.79
C ILE A 49 -23.84 17.42 15.40
N LYS A 50 -23.12 18.16 14.57
CA LYS A 50 -21.81 17.80 14.04
C LYS A 50 -20.71 17.67 15.11
N ASN A 51 -20.79 18.44 16.18
CA ASN A 51 -19.73 18.49 17.17
C ASN A 51 -20.04 17.78 18.50
N THR A 52 -21.29 17.43 18.75
CA THR A 52 -21.71 16.83 20.03
C THR A 52 -22.06 15.36 19.93
N THR A 53 -22.57 14.88 18.80
CA THR A 53 -22.87 13.46 18.66
C THR A 53 -21.60 12.64 18.53
N PRO A 54 -21.46 11.48 19.21
CA PRO A 54 -20.30 10.62 19.09
C PRO A 54 -20.01 10.19 17.63
N GLN A 55 -21.07 9.99 16.86
CA GLN A 55 -20.97 9.61 15.45
C GLN A 55 -20.39 10.73 14.58
N ALA A 56 -20.88 11.98 14.73
CA ALA A 56 -20.34 13.12 14.00
C ALA A 56 -18.88 13.40 14.34
N LYS A 57 -18.49 13.26 15.61
CA LYS A 57 -17.07 13.35 16.04
C LYS A 57 -16.21 12.27 15.38
N LYS A 58 -16.73 11.04 15.28
CA LYS A 58 -16.04 9.93 14.61
C LYS A 58 -15.84 10.21 13.11
N GLU A 59 -16.85 10.69 12.43
CA GLU A 59 -16.81 11.04 11.00
C GLU A 59 -15.80 12.17 10.72
N VAL A 60 -15.82 13.24 11.52
CA VAL A 60 -14.84 14.32 11.41
C VAL A 60 -13.42 13.81 11.61
N ARG A 61 -13.18 12.99 12.63
CA ARG A 61 -11.87 12.39 12.90
C ARG A 61 -11.38 11.51 11.72
N ILE A 62 -12.27 10.69 11.16
CA ILE A 62 -11.97 9.85 10.00
C ILE A 62 -11.58 10.72 8.80
N LYS A 63 -12.34 11.80 8.54
CA LYS A 63 -12.06 12.73 7.44
C LYS A 63 -10.72 13.43 7.61
N GLU A 64 -10.41 13.92 8.80
CA GLU A 64 -9.12 14.55 9.13
C GLU A 64 -7.95 13.57 9.00
N GLN A 65 -8.12 12.34 9.47
CA GLN A 65 -7.11 11.28 9.32
C GLN A 65 -6.86 10.96 7.84
N LYS A 66 -7.92 10.87 7.04
CA LYS A 66 -7.82 10.63 5.59
C LYS A 66 -7.05 11.76 4.90
N GLN A 67 -7.40 13.02 5.15
CA GLN A 67 -6.71 14.18 4.57
C GLN A 67 -5.24 14.25 4.99
N THR A 68 -4.94 13.95 6.27
CA THR A 68 -3.56 13.92 6.77
C THR A 68 -2.76 12.80 6.08
N LYS A 69 -3.37 11.65 5.87
CA LYS A 69 -2.74 10.52 5.15
C LYS A 69 -2.49 10.87 3.69
N GLU A 70 -3.44 11.47 3.01
CA GLU A 70 -3.32 11.89 1.60
C GLU A 70 -2.16 12.90 1.43
N LYS A 71 -2.08 13.92 2.29
CA LYS A 71 -0.95 14.87 2.30
C LYS A 71 0.39 14.20 2.55
N LYS A 72 0.47 13.25 3.49
CA LYS A 72 1.69 12.47 3.73
C LYS A 72 2.11 11.67 2.49
N ILE A 73 1.17 11.02 1.81
CA ILE A 73 1.43 10.26 0.58
C ILE A 73 1.92 11.20 -0.54
N GLU A 74 1.33 12.39 -0.65
CA GLU A 74 1.73 13.38 -1.63
C GLU A 74 3.18 13.83 -1.46
N LEU A 75 3.62 14.01 -0.21
CA LEU A 75 4.97 14.42 0.14
C LEU A 75 6.02 13.32 0.01
N LEU A 76 5.63 12.04 -0.06
CA LEU A 76 6.57 10.94 -0.21
C LEU A 76 7.26 10.97 -1.57
N SER A 77 8.57 10.69 -1.58
CA SER A 77 9.27 10.39 -2.82
C SER A 77 8.70 9.12 -3.47
N LYS A 78 8.92 8.97 -4.79
CA LYS A 78 8.55 7.79 -5.57
C LYS A 78 9.05 6.48 -4.92
N ASP A 79 10.33 6.46 -4.51
CA ASP A 79 10.93 5.27 -3.92
C ASP A 79 10.40 4.95 -2.51
N ALA A 80 10.15 5.99 -1.71
CA ALA A 80 9.52 5.82 -0.40
C ALA A 80 8.10 5.27 -0.52
N TYR A 81 7.31 5.75 -1.49
CA TYR A 81 5.97 5.23 -1.76
C TYR A 81 6.02 3.75 -2.15
N ARG A 82 6.92 3.38 -3.09
CA ARG A 82 7.13 1.99 -3.49
C ARG A 82 7.41 1.09 -2.30
N LYS A 83 8.40 1.46 -1.47
CA LYS A 83 8.83 0.65 -0.31
C LYS A 83 7.75 0.53 0.77
N GLN A 84 7.05 1.62 1.05
CA GLN A 84 6.10 1.68 2.16
C GLN A 84 4.74 1.07 1.84
N TYR A 85 4.28 1.19 0.60
CA TYR A 85 2.91 0.78 0.22
C TYR A 85 2.87 -0.40 -0.75
N LEU A 86 3.58 -0.32 -1.87
CA LEU A 86 3.42 -1.29 -2.95
C LEU A 86 4.21 -2.58 -2.68
N GLN A 87 5.48 -2.49 -2.29
CA GLN A 87 6.32 -3.65 -2.05
C GLN A 87 5.74 -4.65 -1.03
N PRO A 88 5.17 -4.22 0.12
CA PRO A 88 4.55 -5.14 1.06
C PRO A 88 3.40 -5.95 0.45
N VAL A 89 2.59 -5.34 -0.41
CA VAL A 89 1.46 -6.04 -1.07
C VAL A 89 1.97 -7.01 -2.11
N VAL A 90 2.96 -6.64 -2.92
CA VAL A 90 3.61 -7.54 -3.89
C VAL A 90 4.26 -8.72 -3.17
N ASN A 91 4.97 -8.49 -2.07
CA ASN A 91 5.56 -9.55 -1.26
C ASN A 91 4.49 -10.50 -0.67
N GLU A 92 3.31 -9.98 -0.33
CA GLU A 92 2.20 -10.81 0.14
C GLU A 92 1.62 -11.67 -1.00
N ILE A 93 1.49 -11.13 -2.21
CA ILE A 93 1.08 -11.88 -3.40
C ILE A 93 2.05 -13.06 -3.64
N VAL A 94 3.36 -12.82 -3.58
CA VAL A 94 4.37 -13.87 -3.73
C VAL A 94 4.20 -14.97 -2.67
N ARG A 95 3.99 -14.58 -1.40
CA ARG A 95 3.75 -15.58 -0.33
C ARG A 95 2.49 -16.40 -0.53
N ILE A 96 1.46 -15.85 -1.19
CA ILE A 96 0.25 -16.60 -1.53
C ILE A 96 0.54 -17.56 -2.69
N ILE A 97 1.21 -17.09 -3.75
CA ILE A 97 1.56 -17.89 -4.92
C ILE A 97 2.46 -19.07 -4.52
N ASP A 98 3.45 -18.83 -3.66
CA ASP A 98 4.43 -19.84 -3.23
C ASP A 98 4.02 -20.58 -1.95
N LYS A 99 2.77 -20.48 -1.51
CA LYS A 99 2.27 -21.16 -0.32
C LYS A 99 2.58 -22.66 -0.38
N GLY A 100 3.22 -23.18 0.65
CA GLY A 100 3.60 -24.59 0.76
C GLY A 100 4.96 -24.93 0.14
N GLU A 101 5.69 -23.97 -0.40
CA GLU A 101 7.04 -24.17 -0.92
C GLU A 101 8.13 -23.99 0.14
N ASP A 102 9.22 -24.75 -0.04
CA ASP A 102 10.47 -24.55 0.69
C ASP A 102 11.18 -23.29 0.23
N CYS A 103 12.18 -22.88 1.02
CA CYS A 103 13.08 -21.79 0.66
C CYS A 103 13.74 -22.03 -0.71
N ILE A 104 13.67 -21.03 -1.59
CA ILE A 104 14.30 -21.12 -2.91
C ILE A 104 15.81 -21.36 -2.84
N ALA A 105 16.48 -20.74 -1.88
CA ALA A 105 17.93 -20.83 -1.71
C ALA A 105 18.39 -22.03 -0.83
N ASN A 106 17.49 -22.63 -0.03
CA ASN A 106 17.85 -23.71 0.89
C ASN A 106 16.66 -24.65 1.08
N VAL A 107 16.76 -25.87 0.56
CA VAL A 107 15.66 -26.85 0.44
C VAL A 107 14.96 -27.14 1.76
N ASP A 108 15.71 -27.36 2.82
CA ASP A 108 15.17 -27.84 4.10
C ASP A 108 14.82 -26.69 5.06
N ALA A 109 14.93 -25.44 4.60
CA ALA A 109 14.65 -24.29 5.43
C ALA A 109 13.20 -23.82 5.28
N PHE A 110 12.52 -23.67 6.41
CA PHE A 110 11.20 -23.05 6.46
C PHE A 110 11.24 -21.64 5.89
N ALA A 111 10.37 -21.35 4.93
CA ALA A 111 10.37 -20.11 4.17
C ALA A 111 9.14 -19.26 4.52
N THR A 112 9.40 -18.00 4.86
CA THR A 112 8.36 -17.02 5.25
C THR A 112 8.45 -15.70 4.52
N ASP A 113 9.65 -15.38 4.02
CA ASP A 113 9.93 -14.09 3.43
C ASP A 113 9.81 -14.14 1.90
N ALA A 114 9.36 -13.05 1.31
CA ALA A 114 9.45 -12.82 -0.12
C ALA A 114 10.84 -12.22 -0.42
N GLY A 115 11.77 -13.06 -0.82
CA GLY A 115 13.15 -12.69 -1.10
C GLY A 115 13.36 -12.35 -2.58
N HIS A 116 14.27 -11.41 -2.86
CA HIS A 116 14.60 -10.99 -4.21
C HIS A 116 15.82 -11.76 -4.73
N PHE A 117 15.73 -12.29 -5.95
CA PHE A 117 16.89 -12.85 -6.66
C PHE A 117 17.89 -11.75 -7.02
N ILE A 118 17.42 -10.70 -7.67
CA ILE A 118 18.20 -9.49 -7.94
C ILE A 118 17.84 -8.48 -6.86
N SER A 119 18.79 -8.15 -6.00
CA SER A 119 18.50 -7.28 -4.85
C SER A 119 17.93 -5.92 -5.30
N SER A 120 16.97 -5.40 -4.56
CA SER A 120 16.36 -4.10 -4.84
C SER A 120 17.34 -2.93 -4.67
N GLY A 121 18.50 -3.16 -4.06
CA GLY A 121 19.61 -2.22 -3.96
C GLY A 121 20.42 -2.17 -5.25
N SER A 122 20.69 -3.31 -5.89
CA SER A 122 21.44 -3.41 -7.13
C SER A 122 20.60 -3.01 -8.35
N ASN A 123 19.35 -3.42 -8.42
CA ASN A 123 18.44 -3.02 -9.49
C ASN A 123 17.03 -2.71 -8.97
N ARG A 124 16.74 -1.43 -8.77
CA ARG A 124 15.43 -0.96 -8.31
C ARG A 124 14.31 -1.19 -9.32
N GLN A 125 14.65 -1.37 -10.60
CA GLN A 125 13.68 -1.52 -11.69
C GLN A 125 12.98 -2.88 -11.65
N THR A 126 13.61 -3.88 -11.05
CA THR A 126 13.06 -5.24 -10.91
C THR A 126 12.47 -5.52 -9.53
N ALA A 127 12.51 -4.56 -8.63
CA ALA A 127 12.11 -4.75 -7.22
C ALA A 127 10.65 -5.20 -7.01
N LEU A 128 9.76 -4.89 -7.96
CA LEU A 128 8.34 -5.26 -7.90
C LEU A 128 7.98 -6.39 -8.88
N ASN A 129 8.94 -6.86 -9.68
CA ASN A 129 8.69 -7.92 -10.66
C ASN A 129 8.52 -9.26 -9.93
N LEU A 130 7.38 -9.90 -10.08
CA LEU A 130 7.08 -11.14 -9.37
C LEU A 130 7.99 -12.30 -9.78
N HIS A 131 8.58 -12.28 -11.00
CA HIS A 131 9.60 -13.27 -11.39
C HIS A 131 10.95 -13.07 -10.69
N ASN A 132 11.18 -11.89 -10.13
CA ASN A 132 12.35 -11.58 -9.32
C ASN A 132 12.19 -11.95 -7.83
N ILE A 133 10.99 -12.37 -7.41
CA ILE A 133 10.67 -12.56 -5.99
C ILE A 133 10.10 -13.95 -5.76
N HIS A 134 10.72 -14.72 -4.86
CA HIS A 134 10.26 -16.05 -4.49
C HIS A 134 10.31 -16.24 -2.98
N LEU A 135 9.65 -17.29 -2.50
CA LEU A 135 9.65 -17.60 -1.08
C LEU A 135 11.05 -18.00 -0.60
N GLN A 136 11.50 -17.36 0.46
CA GLN A 136 12.86 -17.56 1.02
C GLN A 136 12.80 -17.64 2.55
N SER A 137 13.73 -18.37 3.15
CA SER A 137 13.89 -18.34 4.61
C SER A 137 14.45 -16.99 5.05
N ARG A 138 14.05 -16.54 6.22
CA ARG A 138 14.54 -15.28 6.79
C ARG A 138 16.06 -15.27 6.92
N ASN A 139 16.67 -16.42 7.24
CA ASN A 139 18.12 -16.54 7.34
C ASN A 139 18.81 -16.27 6.01
N SER A 140 18.36 -16.92 4.91
CA SER A 140 18.94 -16.71 3.58
C SER A 140 18.67 -15.31 3.05
N ASN A 141 17.47 -14.76 3.29
CA ASN A 141 17.06 -13.46 2.78
C ASN A 141 17.79 -12.29 3.48
N SER A 142 17.83 -12.30 4.82
CA SER A 142 18.26 -11.12 5.61
C SER A 142 19.70 -11.23 6.11
N PHE A 143 20.15 -12.43 6.52
CA PHE A 143 21.45 -12.58 7.18
C PHE A 143 22.58 -13.01 6.24
N LYS A 144 22.26 -13.64 5.11
CA LYS A 144 23.24 -14.12 4.13
C LYS A 144 23.22 -13.37 2.81
N GLY A 145 22.63 -12.17 2.77
CA GLY A 145 22.61 -11.30 1.60
C GLY A 145 21.87 -11.85 0.38
N GLY A 146 20.91 -12.76 0.60
CA GLY A 146 20.08 -13.34 -0.47
C GLY A 146 20.63 -14.62 -1.09
N GLU A 147 21.93 -14.94 -0.92
CA GLU A 147 22.60 -16.15 -1.43
C GLU A 147 22.40 -16.36 -2.96
N ASP A 148 22.71 -15.35 -3.78
CA ASP A 148 22.44 -15.31 -5.23
C ASP A 148 22.69 -16.63 -5.97
N LEU A 149 23.85 -17.27 -5.75
CA LEU A 149 24.19 -18.54 -6.42
C LEU A 149 23.25 -19.69 -5.99
N LYS A 150 22.92 -19.77 -4.71
CA LYS A 150 22.01 -20.80 -4.20
C LYS A 150 20.58 -20.51 -4.67
N TYR A 151 20.22 -19.26 -4.74
CA TYR A 151 18.93 -18.82 -5.26
C TYR A 151 18.78 -19.23 -6.74
N TYR A 152 19.77 -18.94 -7.58
CA TYR A 152 19.78 -19.35 -8.99
C TYR A 152 19.66 -20.88 -9.15
N LYS A 153 20.45 -21.65 -8.39
CA LYS A 153 20.32 -23.13 -8.36
C LYS A 153 18.94 -23.59 -7.90
N GLY A 154 18.32 -22.87 -6.98
CA GLY A 154 16.96 -23.13 -6.53
C GLY A 154 15.91 -22.85 -7.61
N LEU A 155 16.10 -21.79 -8.41
CA LEU A 155 15.25 -21.51 -9.59
C LEU A 155 15.34 -22.66 -10.61
N ILE A 156 16.56 -23.14 -10.92
CA ILE A 156 16.76 -24.28 -11.81
C ILE A 156 16.03 -25.53 -11.28
N ARG A 157 16.21 -25.82 -10.00
CA ARG A 157 15.60 -27.00 -9.35
C ARG A 157 14.07 -26.97 -9.38
N LYS A 158 13.46 -25.80 -9.09
CA LYS A 158 12.00 -25.69 -8.96
C LYS A 158 11.30 -25.39 -10.29
N TYR A 159 11.93 -24.64 -11.15
CA TYR A 159 11.28 -24.08 -12.35
C TYR A 159 12.01 -24.40 -13.65
N GLY A 160 13.19 -25.05 -13.60
CA GLY A 160 14.01 -25.39 -14.75
C GLY A 160 14.97 -24.29 -15.18
N GLN A 161 15.95 -24.69 -16.04
CA GLN A 161 17.02 -23.82 -16.49
C GLN A 161 16.52 -22.60 -17.26
N GLU A 162 15.58 -22.80 -18.16
CA GLU A 162 15.06 -21.71 -19.02
C GLU A 162 14.38 -20.60 -18.20
N TYR A 163 13.64 -20.97 -17.14
CA TYR A 163 13.05 -19.99 -16.24
C TYR A 163 14.11 -19.25 -15.41
N ALA A 164 15.13 -19.96 -14.93
CA ALA A 164 16.25 -19.35 -14.21
C ALA A 164 17.00 -18.35 -15.08
N ASP A 165 17.27 -18.70 -16.34
CA ASP A 165 17.92 -17.83 -17.32
C ASP A 165 17.04 -16.61 -17.63
N PHE A 166 15.74 -16.80 -17.78
CA PHE A 166 14.79 -15.69 -17.93
C PHE A 166 14.87 -14.73 -16.74
N CYS A 167 14.86 -15.26 -15.50
CA CYS A 167 15.01 -14.43 -14.29
C CYS A 167 16.34 -13.66 -14.30
N GLU A 168 17.44 -14.28 -14.75
CA GLU A 168 18.74 -13.61 -14.88
C GLU A 168 18.70 -12.44 -15.88
N THR A 169 17.95 -12.57 -16.98
CA THR A 169 17.80 -11.46 -17.96
C THR A 169 17.19 -10.19 -17.34
N LEU A 170 16.48 -10.33 -16.21
CA LEU A 170 15.89 -9.19 -15.52
C LEU A 170 16.95 -8.24 -14.93
N ARG A 171 18.21 -8.68 -14.74
CA ARG A 171 19.33 -7.80 -14.32
C ARG A 171 19.54 -6.65 -15.28
N GLN A 172 19.24 -6.85 -16.56
CA GLN A 172 19.38 -5.84 -17.60
C GLN A 172 18.14 -4.95 -17.74
N SER A 173 17.10 -5.17 -16.93
CA SER A 173 15.87 -4.38 -16.99
C SER A 173 16.15 -2.90 -16.71
N LYS A 174 15.67 -2.04 -17.61
CA LYS A 174 15.73 -0.58 -17.52
C LYS A 174 14.34 0.04 -17.34
N ALA A 175 13.35 -0.76 -16.95
CA ALA A 175 11.98 -0.30 -16.72
C ALA A 175 11.97 0.86 -15.70
N ARG A 176 11.32 1.97 -16.06
CA ARG A 176 11.21 3.16 -15.18
C ARG A 176 9.74 3.48 -14.99
N HIS A 177 9.35 3.60 -13.74
CA HIS A 177 7.97 3.90 -13.37
C HIS A 177 7.89 5.27 -12.69
N ALA A 178 6.81 6.02 -12.96
CA ALA A 178 6.50 7.25 -12.26
C ALA A 178 5.84 6.96 -10.90
N LYS A 179 5.75 7.96 -10.01
CA LYS A 179 5.03 7.77 -8.73
C LYS A 179 3.56 7.48 -8.94
N ILE A 180 2.95 8.07 -9.97
CA ILE A 180 1.54 7.85 -10.30
C ILE A 180 1.28 6.38 -10.69
N ASP A 181 2.19 5.77 -11.47
CA ASP A 181 2.11 4.36 -11.85
C ASP A 181 2.13 3.46 -10.60
N TYR A 182 2.93 3.82 -9.59
CA TYR A 182 2.98 3.08 -8.33
C TYR A 182 1.70 3.22 -7.50
N ILE A 183 1.00 4.34 -7.58
CA ILE A 183 -0.29 4.56 -6.92
C ILE A 183 -1.36 3.68 -7.56
N GLU A 184 -1.42 3.64 -8.87
CA GLU A 184 -2.33 2.78 -9.63
C GLU A 184 -2.02 1.30 -9.40
N ALA A 185 -0.75 0.92 -9.54
CA ALA A 185 -0.26 -0.43 -9.29
C ALA A 185 -0.59 -0.93 -7.87
N PHE A 186 -0.52 -0.06 -6.86
CA PHE A 186 -0.89 -0.41 -5.49
C PHE A 186 -2.37 -0.79 -5.37
N SER A 187 -3.26 -0.05 -6.04
CA SER A 187 -4.69 -0.38 -6.05
C SER A 187 -4.93 -1.74 -6.71
N LYS A 188 -4.36 -1.94 -7.89
CA LYS A 188 -4.45 -3.19 -8.66
C LYS A 188 -3.84 -4.38 -7.89
N ALA A 189 -2.66 -4.20 -7.29
CA ALA A 189 -2.03 -5.24 -6.49
C ALA A 189 -2.89 -5.67 -5.28
N LYS A 190 -3.55 -4.73 -4.61
CA LYS A 190 -4.49 -5.05 -3.52
C LYS A 190 -5.68 -5.86 -4.01
N GLU A 191 -6.22 -5.50 -5.16
CA GLU A 191 -7.34 -6.22 -5.78
C GLU A 191 -6.92 -7.64 -6.18
N PHE A 192 -5.80 -7.78 -6.88
CA PHE A 192 -5.27 -9.09 -7.27
C PHE A 192 -4.99 -9.99 -6.06
N ARG A 193 -4.40 -9.44 -5.00
CA ARG A 193 -4.21 -10.14 -3.73
C ARG A 193 -5.53 -10.69 -3.16
N LEU A 194 -6.61 -9.90 -3.22
CA LEU A 194 -7.93 -10.36 -2.74
C LEU A 194 -8.50 -11.48 -3.61
N ILE A 195 -8.28 -11.43 -4.93
CA ILE A 195 -8.66 -12.51 -5.86
C ILE A 195 -7.95 -13.81 -5.47
N LEU A 196 -6.63 -13.75 -5.26
CA LEU A 196 -5.85 -14.94 -4.86
C LEU A 196 -6.29 -15.50 -3.50
N LYS A 197 -6.55 -14.63 -2.52
CA LYS A 197 -7.00 -15.08 -1.19
C LYS A 197 -8.33 -15.82 -1.19
N LYS A 198 -9.22 -15.53 -2.13
CA LYS A 198 -10.51 -16.24 -2.25
C LYS A 198 -10.36 -17.68 -2.72
N LYS A 199 -9.26 -17.99 -3.42
CA LYS A 199 -9.02 -19.33 -3.98
C LYS A 199 -8.49 -20.32 -2.95
N ASP A 200 -7.80 -19.87 -1.91
CA ASP A 200 -7.22 -20.61 -0.77
C ASP A 200 -6.73 -22.06 -1.08
N TYR A 201 -5.91 -22.22 -2.08
CA TYR A 201 -5.28 -23.49 -2.43
C TYR A 201 -3.78 -23.34 -2.73
N THR A 202 -3.09 -24.48 -2.77
CA THR A 202 -1.66 -24.56 -3.11
C THR A 202 -1.51 -24.73 -4.63
N TYR A 203 -0.70 -23.88 -5.26
CA TYR A 203 -0.49 -23.89 -6.69
C TYR A 203 0.62 -24.87 -7.11
N MET A 204 0.47 -25.49 -8.26
CA MET A 204 1.52 -26.26 -8.92
C MET A 204 2.59 -25.33 -9.52
N THR A 205 3.77 -25.86 -9.81
CA THR A 205 4.92 -25.09 -10.34
C THR A 205 4.55 -24.25 -11.58
N MET A 206 3.86 -24.85 -12.53
CA MET A 206 3.44 -24.17 -13.78
C MET A 206 2.42 -23.07 -13.50
N ASP A 207 1.46 -23.33 -12.61
CA ASP A 207 0.47 -22.33 -12.21
C ASP A 207 1.12 -21.12 -11.54
N ARG A 208 2.18 -21.34 -10.76
CA ARG A 208 2.92 -20.26 -10.11
C ARG A 208 3.61 -19.34 -11.10
N ILE A 209 4.19 -19.87 -12.20
CA ILE A 209 4.77 -19.05 -13.26
C ILE A 209 3.67 -18.26 -14.00
N SER A 210 2.57 -18.93 -14.37
CA SER A 210 1.41 -18.28 -14.98
C SER A 210 0.85 -17.16 -14.11
N LEU A 211 0.69 -17.40 -12.81
CA LEU A 211 0.20 -16.39 -11.87
C LEU A 211 1.15 -15.21 -11.71
N ARG A 212 2.47 -15.42 -11.85
CA ARG A 212 3.44 -14.30 -11.87
C ARG A 212 3.29 -13.45 -13.12
N ASN A 213 3.10 -14.08 -14.29
CA ASN A 213 2.78 -13.36 -15.52
C ASN A 213 1.48 -12.56 -15.35
N GLU A 214 0.41 -13.22 -14.94
CA GLU A 214 -0.90 -12.60 -14.71
C GLU A 214 -0.81 -11.43 -13.72
N ALA A 215 -0.11 -11.61 -12.60
CA ALA A 215 0.07 -10.57 -11.60
C ALA A 215 0.86 -9.36 -12.12
N ASN A 216 1.98 -9.59 -12.83
CA ASN A 216 2.77 -8.52 -13.43
C ASN A 216 1.94 -7.70 -14.42
N ASN A 217 1.17 -8.37 -15.29
CA ASN A 217 0.29 -7.73 -16.26
C ASN A 217 -0.87 -6.98 -15.58
N TYR A 218 -1.52 -7.62 -14.61
CA TYR A 218 -2.63 -7.01 -13.89
C TYR A 218 -2.21 -5.74 -13.12
N ILE A 219 -1.05 -5.78 -12.48
CA ILE A 219 -0.47 -4.63 -11.80
C ILE A 219 -0.04 -3.54 -12.80
N GLY A 220 0.32 -3.93 -14.03
CA GLY A 220 0.62 -3.00 -15.13
C GLY A 220 1.98 -2.34 -15.06
N LEU A 221 2.96 -2.97 -14.41
CA LEU A 221 4.32 -2.44 -14.30
C LEU A 221 5.35 -3.16 -15.21
N TYR A 222 5.06 -4.40 -15.61
CA TYR A 222 5.97 -5.22 -16.40
C TYR A 222 5.19 -5.97 -17.47
N GLU A 223 5.64 -5.85 -18.73
CA GLU A 223 5.01 -6.49 -19.90
C GLU A 223 5.71 -7.80 -20.29
N LYS A 224 6.97 -7.98 -19.80
CA LYS A 224 7.76 -9.16 -20.17
C LYS A 224 7.27 -10.39 -19.44
N GLU A 225 6.77 -11.36 -20.19
CA GLU A 225 6.27 -12.65 -19.70
C GLU A 225 7.24 -13.78 -20.00
N PHE A 226 7.20 -14.81 -19.15
CA PHE A 226 7.81 -16.08 -19.47
C PHE A 226 6.77 -16.97 -20.17
N SER A 227 7.00 -17.31 -21.43
CA SER A 227 6.03 -18.01 -22.28
C SER A 227 6.43 -19.44 -22.66
N ASN A 228 7.61 -19.91 -22.26
CA ASN A 228 8.15 -21.20 -22.70
C ASN A 228 7.68 -22.38 -21.83
N PHE A 229 6.36 -22.57 -21.71
CA PHE A 229 5.76 -23.63 -20.90
C PHE A 229 5.86 -25.04 -21.50
N ASN A 230 6.11 -25.16 -22.80
CA ASN A 230 5.95 -26.43 -23.53
C ASN A 230 7.04 -27.48 -23.28
N LYS A 231 8.12 -27.16 -22.54
CA LYS A 231 9.22 -28.08 -22.26
C LYS A 231 9.17 -28.77 -20.89
N TYR A 232 8.20 -28.44 -20.06
CA TYR A 232 8.12 -28.94 -18.67
C TYR A 232 7.05 -30.00 -18.42
N ILE A 233 6.51 -30.59 -19.46
CA ILE A 233 5.71 -31.82 -19.30
C ILE A 233 6.75 -32.94 -19.06
N VAL A 234 7.14 -33.10 -17.81
CA VAL A 234 7.89 -34.28 -17.37
C VAL A 234 6.87 -35.42 -17.25
N HIS A 235 7.04 -36.41 -18.08
CA HIS A 235 6.33 -37.68 -18.02
C HIS A 235 6.58 -38.40 -16.70
#